data_4b5954ff30b1042a274f991e6801ffba
#
_entry.id   4b5954ff30b1042a274f991e6801ffba
#
_cell.length_a   1.000
_cell.length_b   1.000
_cell.length_c   1.000
_cell.angle_alpha   90.00
_cell.angle_beta   90.00
_cell.angle_gamma   90.00
#
_symmetry.space_group_name_H-M   'P 1'
#
loop_
_entity.id
_entity.type
_entity.pdbx_description
1 polymer ?
#
loop_
_entity_poly.entity_id
_entity_poly.type
_entity_poly.pdbx_seq_one_letter_code
_entity_poly.pdbx_strand_id
1 'polypeptide(L)'
;MRVIIAGNKTDDTENIKKYLKEEGYNIVAEVSDGFDAIKVCRQHNPDVILMELEIPLLDGICVSKIINNEDIAGAVVFLLKDYNRYVIEKIKMVGARGCIFNPIDKNYIISTLEFARYTGKIYREIKKEKDNIEKKFEDRKVIDKAKGILMLNERLTEDEAYSKIRKYSMEKRVSMREIAEFIVISN
;
A
#
# COMPACT_ATOMS: atom_id res chain seq x y z
N MET A 1 9.43 -10.83 12.30
CA MET A 1 8.30 -9.99 11.84
C MET A 1 8.14 -8.80 12.76
N ARG A 2 7.92 -7.59 12.22
CA ARG A 2 7.69 -6.33 12.97
C ARG A 2 6.18 -6.10 13.08
N VAL A 3 5.67 -5.99 14.31
CA VAL A 3 4.23 -5.87 14.58
C VAL A 3 3.96 -4.58 15.37
N ILE A 4 2.89 -3.88 15.02
CA ILE A 4 2.30 -2.82 15.83
C ILE A 4 0.98 -3.36 16.40
N ILE A 5 0.69 -3.00 17.65
CA ILE A 5 -0.59 -3.28 18.30
C ILE A 5 -1.29 -1.96 18.56
N ALA A 6 -2.51 -1.79 18.04
CA ALA A 6 -3.33 -0.60 18.23
C ALA A 6 -4.67 -0.99 18.86
N GLY A 7 -4.90 -0.54 20.08
CA GLY A 7 -6.12 -0.85 20.84
C GLY A 7 -5.95 -0.62 22.33
N ASN A 8 -6.99 -0.94 23.08
CA ASN A 8 -7.00 -0.79 24.52
C ASN A 8 -6.11 -1.84 25.20
N LYS A 9 -5.56 -1.49 26.34
CA LYS A 9 -4.85 -2.44 27.20
C LYS A 9 -5.87 -3.34 27.91
N THR A 10 -5.96 -4.57 27.46
CA THR A 10 -6.83 -5.61 28.01
C THR A 10 -6.02 -6.88 28.28
N ASP A 11 -6.57 -7.82 29.03
CA ASP A 11 -5.93 -9.13 29.24
C ASP A 11 -5.66 -9.84 27.90
N ASP A 12 -6.55 -9.66 26.91
CA ASP A 12 -6.40 -10.21 25.57
C ASP A 12 -5.18 -9.64 24.85
N THR A 13 -4.98 -8.32 24.92
CA THR A 13 -3.81 -7.68 24.31
C THR A 13 -2.50 -8.08 25.00
N GLU A 14 -2.50 -8.30 26.32
CA GLU A 14 -1.34 -8.81 27.04
C GLU A 14 -1.01 -10.28 26.66
N ASN A 15 -2.02 -11.12 26.50
CA ASN A 15 -1.84 -12.48 26.00
C ASN A 15 -1.27 -12.50 24.58
N ILE A 16 -1.81 -11.67 23.69
CA ILE A 16 -1.28 -11.49 22.33
C ILE A 16 0.20 -11.14 22.37
N LYS A 17 0.58 -10.14 23.17
CA LYS A 17 1.99 -9.71 23.29
C LYS A 17 2.90 -10.84 23.77
N LYS A 18 2.43 -11.64 24.72
CA LYS A 18 3.15 -12.81 25.20
C LYS A 18 3.37 -13.83 24.07
N TYR A 19 2.32 -14.19 23.32
CA TYR A 19 2.41 -15.12 22.21
C TYR A 19 3.34 -14.64 21.11
N LEU A 20 3.27 -13.35 20.75
CA LEU A 20 4.14 -12.75 19.74
C LEU A 20 5.62 -12.77 20.16
N LYS A 21 5.91 -12.48 21.43
CA LYS A 21 7.28 -12.53 21.98
C LYS A 21 7.83 -13.97 22.01
N GLU A 22 7.02 -14.95 22.41
CA GLU A 22 7.40 -16.35 22.41
C GLU A 22 7.80 -16.86 21.02
N GLU A 23 7.15 -16.37 19.96
CA GLU A 23 7.46 -16.67 18.55
C GLU A 23 8.56 -15.77 17.95
N GLY A 24 9.20 -14.94 18.77
CA GLY A 24 10.29 -14.06 18.33
C GLY A 24 9.85 -12.87 17.47
N TYR A 25 8.59 -12.48 17.54
CA TYR A 25 8.11 -11.29 16.83
C TYR A 25 8.51 -10.02 17.57
N ASN A 26 8.86 -8.99 16.80
CA ASN A 26 9.27 -7.70 17.34
C ASN A 26 8.07 -6.75 17.37
N ILE A 27 7.54 -6.48 18.56
CA ILE A 27 6.51 -5.45 18.77
C ILE A 27 7.22 -4.10 18.77
N VAL A 28 7.08 -3.35 17.68
CA VAL A 28 7.81 -2.08 17.48
C VAL A 28 7.10 -0.88 18.08
N ALA A 29 5.79 -0.97 18.29
CA ALA A 29 5.01 0.04 19.01
C ALA A 29 3.68 -0.54 19.53
N GLU A 30 3.18 0.07 20.60
CA GLU A 30 1.84 -0.14 21.14
C GLU A 30 1.18 1.24 21.28
N VAL A 31 -0.03 1.38 20.76
CA VAL A 31 -0.77 2.64 20.74
C VAL A 31 -2.24 2.41 21.07
N SER A 32 -2.92 3.43 21.61
CA SER A 32 -4.30 3.31 22.04
C SER A 32 -5.30 4.13 21.20
N ASP A 33 -4.83 4.86 20.18
CA ASP A 33 -5.69 5.65 19.31
C ASP A 33 -5.27 5.58 17.84
N GLY A 34 -6.20 6.00 16.96
CA GLY A 34 -6.02 5.88 15.52
C GLY A 34 -4.99 6.85 14.92
N PHE A 35 -4.79 8.03 15.48
CA PHE A 35 -3.79 8.98 14.98
C PHE A 35 -2.39 8.50 15.28
N ASP A 36 -2.16 8.04 16.51
CA ASP A 36 -0.87 7.46 16.87
C ASP A 36 -0.60 6.17 16.08
N ALA A 37 -1.63 5.36 15.79
CA ALA A 37 -1.48 4.18 14.93
C ALA A 37 -0.92 4.55 13.54
N ILE A 38 -1.46 5.57 12.88
CA ILE A 38 -0.95 6.05 11.59
C ILE A 38 0.48 6.59 11.73
N LYS A 39 0.73 7.41 12.73
CA LYS A 39 2.04 8.00 12.99
C LYS A 39 3.13 6.94 13.17
N VAL A 40 2.89 5.94 14.01
CA VAL A 40 3.89 4.88 14.24
C VAL A 40 4.03 3.94 13.03
N CYS A 41 2.97 3.74 12.24
CA CYS A 41 3.08 3.03 10.96
C CYS A 41 4.01 3.75 9.98
N ARG A 42 3.89 5.07 9.84
CA ARG A 42 4.81 5.88 9.00
C ARG A 42 6.25 5.81 9.47
N GLN A 43 6.47 5.82 10.80
CA GLN A 43 7.81 5.77 11.39
C GLN A 43 8.46 4.40 11.26
N HIS A 44 7.70 3.35 11.47
CA HIS A 44 8.25 1.99 11.62
C HIS A 44 8.04 1.11 10.41
N ASN A 45 7.09 1.42 9.52
CA ASN A 45 6.71 0.59 8.37
C ASN A 45 6.62 -0.91 8.74
N PRO A 46 5.68 -1.30 9.63
CA PRO A 46 5.59 -2.66 10.17
C PRO A 46 5.19 -3.67 9.10
N ASP A 47 5.53 -4.95 9.34
CA ASP A 47 5.03 -6.04 8.52
C ASP A 47 3.52 -6.22 8.68
N VAL A 48 3.03 -6.08 9.93
CA VAL A 48 1.60 -6.17 10.27
C VAL A 48 1.26 -5.16 11.35
N ILE A 49 0.10 -4.52 11.21
CA ILE A 49 -0.58 -3.85 12.33
C ILE A 49 -1.79 -4.69 12.75
N LEU A 50 -1.81 -5.05 14.02
CA LEU A 50 -2.94 -5.70 14.68
C LEU A 50 -3.74 -4.63 15.41
N MET A 51 -5.01 -4.45 15.06
CA MET A 51 -5.78 -3.27 15.48
C MET A 51 -7.20 -3.63 15.87
N GLU A 52 -7.68 -3.09 17.00
CA GLU A 52 -9.10 -3.11 17.33
C GLU A 52 -9.89 -2.27 16.32
N LEU A 53 -11.14 -2.67 16.06
CA LEU A 53 -12.01 -1.91 15.17
C LEU A 53 -12.41 -0.56 15.78
N GLU A 54 -12.77 -0.59 17.06
CA GLU A 54 -13.20 0.59 17.81
C GLU A 54 -12.02 1.13 18.62
N ILE A 55 -11.25 2.03 18.03
CA ILE A 55 -10.18 2.76 18.72
C ILE A 55 -10.54 4.25 18.82
N PRO A 56 -10.09 4.93 19.89
CA PRO A 56 -10.37 6.35 20.09
C PRO A 56 -9.88 7.26 18.97
N LEU A 57 -10.49 8.43 18.87
CA LEU A 57 -10.17 9.55 17.99
C LEU A 57 -10.38 9.30 16.50
N LEU A 58 -9.95 8.16 15.98
CA LEU A 58 -10.12 7.78 14.58
C LEU A 58 -10.35 6.26 14.52
N ASP A 59 -11.50 5.83 14.01
CA ASP A 59 -11.86 4.41 13.97
C ASP A 59 -10.94 3.57 13.07
N GLY A 60 -10.86 2.28 13.37
CA GLY A 60 -9.96 1.36 12.67
C GLY A 60 -10.24 1.24 11.17
N ILE A 61 -11.46 1.47 10.70
CA ILE A 61 -11.80 1.49 9.27
C ILE A 61 -11.10 2.67 8.57
N CYS A 62 -11.18 3.85 9.16
CA CYS A 62 -10.50 5.04 8.64
C CYS A 62 -8.99 4.89 8.68
N VAL A 63 -8.44 4.38 9.79
CA VAL A 63 -7.01 4.08 9.94
C VAL A 63 -6.54 3.10 8.86
N SER A 64 -7.29 1.99 8.65
CA SER A 64 -6.96 0.98 7.65
C SER A 64 -6.94 1.55 6.22
N LYS A 65 -7.89 2.42 5.87
CA LYS A 65 -7.90 3.12 4.57
C LYS A 65 -6.63 3.93 4.37
N ILE A 66 -6.23 4.73 5.36
CA ILE A 66 -5.04 5.57 5.28
C ILE A 66 -3.80 4.69 5.14
N ILE A 67 -3.65 3.67 5.97
CA ILE A 67 -2.51 2.73 5.94
C ILE A 67 -2.37 2.08 4.55
N ASN A 68 -3.47 1.58 3.98
CA ASN A 68 -3.45 0.90 2.68
C ASN A 68 -3.24 1.86 1.50
N ASN A 69 -3.77 3.09 1.57
CA ASN A 69 -3.58 4.11 0.53
C ASN A 69 -2.13 4.60 0.50
N GLU A 70 -1.56 4.88 1.67
CA GLU A 70 -0.18 5.37 1.81
C GLU A 70 0.87 4.24 1.79
N ASP A 71 0.45 2.97 1.81
CA ASP A 71 1.32 1.78 1.84
C ASP A 71 2.33 1.77 3.00
N ILE A 72 1.90 2.23 4.19
CA ILE A 72 2.74 2.41 5.39
C ILE A 72 2.75 1.23 6.36
N ALA A 73 2.05 0.13 6.06
CA ALA A 73 2.16 -1.15 6.76
C ALA A 73 1.96 -2.32 5.78
N GLY A 74 2.59 -3.47 6.02
CA GLY A 74 2.51 -4.66 5.18
C GLY A 74 1.12 -5.26 5.10
N ALA A 75 0.44 -5.32 6.23
CA ALA A 75 -0.92 -5.82 6.35
C ALA A 75 -1.64 -5.20 7.54
N VAL A 76 -2.96 -5.07 7.44
CA VAL A 76 -3.85 -4.73 8.56
C VAL A 76 -4.64 -5.97 8.94
N VAL A 77 -4.60 -6.33 10.23
CA VAL A 77 -5.38 -7.42 10.84
C VAL A 77 -6.22 -6.81 11.95
N PHE A 78 -7.53 -7.11 11.94
CA PHE A 78 -8.44 -6.58 12.97
C PHE A 78 -8.61 -7.57 14.12
N LEU A 79 -8.67 -7.03 15.34
CA LEU A 79 -9.18 -7.71 16.52
C LEU A 79 -10.68 -7.40 16.65
N LEU A 80 -11.50 -8.42 16.67
CA LEU A 80 -12.96 -8.32 16.73
C LEU A 80 -13.48 -9.12 17.93
N LYS A 81 -14.44 -8.56 18.66
CA LYS A 81 -15.08 -9.25 19.79
C LYS A 81 -15.88 -10.44 19.32
N ASP A 82 -16.77 -10.21 18.33
CA ASP A 82 -17.71 -11.19 17.83
C ASP A 82 -17.77 -11.20 16.31
N TYR A 83 -18.22 -12.33 15.74
CA TYR A 83 -18.48 -12.41 14.31
C TYR A 83 -19.70 -11.55 13.94
N ASN A 84 -19.49 -10.64 13.01
CA ASN A 84 -20.55 -9.84 12.41
C ASN A 84 -20.29 -9.71 10.90
N ARG A 85 -21.18 -10.28 10.08
CA ARG A 85 -21.03 -10.27 8.63
C ARG A 85 -20.89 -8.87 8.04
N TYR A 86 -21.63 -7.90 8.56
CA TYR A 86 -21.56 -6.51 8.09
C TYR A 86 -20.19 -5.87 8.39
N VAL A 87 -19.62 -6.16 9.56
CA VAL A 87 -18.27 -5.73 9.93
C VAL A 87 -17.24 -6.38 9.02
N ILE A 88 -17.37 -7.69 8.76
CA ILE A 88 -16.45 -8.41 7.85
C ILE A 88 -16.46 -7.78 6.46
N GLU A 89 -17.62 -7.47 5.88
CA GLU A 89 -17.67 -6.81 4.58
C GLU A 89 -17.01 -5.42 4.63
N LYS A 90 -17.21 -4.64 5.69
CA LYS A 90 -16.54 -3.35 5.83
C LYS A 90 -15.01 -3.46 5.89
N ILE A 91 -14.47 -4.37 6.70
CA ILE A 91 -13.01 -4.52 6.81
C ILE A 91 -12.37 -5.07 5.52
N LYS A 92 -13.08 -5.90 4.75
CA LYS A 92 -12.64 -6.32 3.41
C LYS A 92 -12.54 -5.13 2.46
N MET A 93 -13.54 -4.23 2.44
CA MET A 93 -13.56 -3.06 1.56
C MET A 93 -12.39 -2.09 1.82
N VAL A 94 -11.89 -2.04 3.04
CA VAL A 94 -10.72 -1.22 3.40
C VAL A 94 -9.39 -1.97 3.26
N GLY A 95 -9.42 -3.19 2.72
CA GLY A 95 -8.23 -3.96 2.39
C GLY A 95 -7.56 -4.65 3.57
N ALA A 96 -8.31 -4.95 4.64
CA ALA A 96 -7.79 -5.81 5.71
C ALA A 96 -7.37 -7.18 5.18
N ARG A 97 -6.30 -7.74 5.74
CA ARG A 97 -5.74 -9.04 5.35
C ARG A 97 -6.11 -10.17 6.30
N GLY A 98 -6.80 -9.87 7.38
CA GLY A 98 -7.28 -10.84 8.33
C GLY A 98 -8.08 -10.21 9.46
N CYS A 99 -8.72 -11.05 10.22
CA CYS A 99 -9.36 -10.71 11.48
C CYS A 99 -9.22 -11.88 12.46
N ILE A 100 -9.17 -11.54 13.73
CA ILE A 100 -9.05 -12.46 14.87
C ILE A 100 -10.23 -12.21 15.78
N PHE A 101 -10.88 -13.28 16.22
CA PHE A 101 -12.04 -13.23 17.11
C PHE A 101 -11.69 -13.81 18.48
N ASN A 102 -12.39 -13.38 19.51
CA ASN A 102 -12.37 -14.06 20.80
C ASN A 102 -13.13 -15.42 20.75
N PRO A 103 -12.66 -16.45 21.48
CA PRO A 103 -11.47 -16.47 22.35
C PRO A 103 -10.16 -16.52 21.55
N ILE A 104 -9.15 -15.82 22.08
CA ILE A 104 -7.85 -15.69 21.44
C ILE A 104 -6.99 -16.92 21.71
N ASP A 105 -6.65 -17.65 20.66
CA ASP A 105 -5.73 -18.78 20.67
C ASP A 105 -4.39 -18.45 20.03
N LYS A 106 -3.28 -18.93 20.61
CA LYS A 106 -1.92 -18.67 20.14
C LYS A 106 -1.72 -19.06 18.67
N ASN A 107 -2.08 -20.30 18.32
CA ASN A 107 -1.85 -20.82 16.97
C ASN A 107 -2.70 -20.07 15.95
N TYR A 108 -3.92 -19.71 16.33
CA TYR A 108 -4.82 -18.92 15.48
C TYR A 108 -4.25 -17.52 15.20
N ILE A 109 -3.73 -16.82 16.22
CA ILE A 109 -3.09 -15.53 16.01
C ILE A 109 -1.89 -15.66 15.09
N ILE A 110 -0.96 -16.55 15.41
CA ILE A 110 0.29 -16.68 14.67
C ILE A 110 0.04 -17.04 13.21
N SER A 111 -0.84 -18.01 12.96
CA SER A 111 -1.19 -18.39 11.59
C SER A 111 -1.86 -17.26 10.82
N THR A 112 -2.75 -16.49 11.46
CA THR A 112 -3.42 -15.34 10.83
C THR A 112 -2.43 -14.24 10.48
N LEU A 113 -1.50 -13.91 11.38
CA LEU A 113 -0.50 -12.88 11.14
C LEU A 113 0.51 -13.28 10.04
N GLU A 114 0.97 -14.53 10.04
CA GLU A 114 1.87 -15.02 8.99
C GLU A 114 1.17 -15.01 7.61
N PHE A 115 -0.08 -15.45 7.55
CA PHE A 115 -0.85 -15.42 6.31
C PHE A 115 -1.14 -13.99 5.86
N ALA A 116 -1.49 -13.09 6.78
CA ALA A 116 -1.70 -11.67 6.47
C ALA A 116 -0.43 -11.01 5.93
N ARG A 117 0.73 -11.28 6.55
CA ARG A 117 2.03 -10.80 6.08
C ARG A 117 2.34 -11.29 4.67
N TYR A 118 2.14 -12.58 4.41
CA TYR A 118 2.40 -13.18 3.11
C TYR A 118 1.50 -12.58 2.01
N THR A 119 0.19 -12.54 2.27
CA THR A 119 -0.78 -11.98 1.30
C THR A 119 -0.59 -10.47 1.10
N GLY A 120 -0.21 -9.74 2.17
CA GLY A 120 0.15 -8.32 2.10
C GLY A 120 1.35 -8.06 1.18
N LYS A 121 2.40 -8.90 1.29
CA LYS A 121 3.57 -8.82 0.42
C LYS A 121 3.20 -9.02 -1.06
N ILE A 122 2.46 -10.09 -1.36
CA ILE A 122 2.00 -10.36 -2.74
C ILE A 122 1.18 -9.19 -3.28
N TYR A 123 0.26 -8.66 -2.48
CA TYR A 123 -0.57 -7.53 -2.92
C TYR A 123 0.26 -6.29 -3.25
N ARG A 124 1.28 -5.98 -2.46
CA ARG A 124 2.20 -4.87 -2.73
C ARG A 124 2.99 -5.07 -4.02
N GLU A 125 3.45 -6.28 -4.28
CA GLU A 125 4.17 -6.62 -5.51
C GLU A 125 3.26 -6.42 -6.74
N ILE A 126 2.03 -6.95 -6.69
CA ILE A 126 1.03 -6.77 -7.75
C ILE A 126 0.67 -5.29 -7.95
N LYS A 127 0.47 -4.53 -6.86
CA LYS A 127 0.17 -3.10 -6.93
C LYS A 127 1.30 -2.34 -7.63
N LYS A 128 2.55 -2.58 -7.25
CA LYS A 128 3.73 -1.96 -7.88
C LYS A 128 3.85 -2.30 -9.36
N GLU A 129 3.58 -3.54 -9.73
CA GLU A 129 3.60 -3.95 -11.13
C GLU A 129 2.49 -3.28 -11.93
N LYS A 130 1.28 -3.22 -11.38
CA LYS A 130 0.16 -2.49 -11.97
C LYS A 130 0.49 -1.02 -12.20
N ASP A 131 0.97 -0.32 -11.17
CA ASP A 131 1.32 1.10 -11.24
C ASP A 131 2.44 1.35 -12.30
N ASN A 132 3.40 0.44 -12.41
CA ASN A 132 4.46 0.51 -13.42
C ASN A 132 3.92 0.30 -14.86
N ILE A 133 2.98 -0.63 -15.04
CA ILE A 133 2.32 -0.85 -16.33
C ILE A 133 1.47 0.36 -16.73
N GLU A 134 0.68 0.90 -15.81
CA GLU A 134 -0.14 2.10 -16.03
C GLU A 134 0.75 3.30 -16.41
N LYS A 135 1.86 3.50 -15.69
CA LYS A 135 2.83 4.55 -16.03
C LYS A 135 3.42 4.37 -17.43
N LYS A 136 3.86 3.16 -17.78
CA LYS A 136 4.40 2.88 -19.13
C LYS A 136 3.36 3.12 -20.23
N PHE A 137 2.10 2.80 -19.96
CA PHE A 137 1.00 3.03 -20.90
C PHE A 137 0.76 4.53 -21.12
N GLU A 138 0.71 5.32 -20.05
CA GLU A 138 0.57 6.78 -20.16
C GLU A 138 1.78 7.42 -20.84
N ASP A 139 3.01 6.98 -20.52
CA ASP A 139 4.23 7.45 -21.18
C ASP A 139 4.15 7.22 -22.71
N ARG A 140 3.75 6.00 -23.12
CA ARG A 140 3.60 5.64 -24.53
C ARG A 140 2.56 6.52 -25.23
N LYS A 141 1.42 6.75 -24.61
CA LYS A 141 0.33 7.58 -25.16
C LYS A 141 0.80 9.02 -25.43
N VAL A 142 1.57 9.60 -24.49
CA VAL A 142 2.12 10.96 -24.67
C VAL A 142 3.18 10.98 -25.78
N ILE A 143 4.06 9.98 -25.84
CA ILE A 143 5.09 9.86 -26.90
C ILE A 143 4.42 9.69 -28.28
N ASP A 144 3.39 8.86 -28.40
CA ASP A 144 2.67 8.66 -29.67
C ASP A 144 1.99 9.95 -30.14
N LYS A 145 1.42 10.74 -29.21
CA LYS A 145 0.87 12.06 -29.54
C LYS A 145 1.95 13.03 -30.04
N ALA A 146 3.11 13.08 -29.39
CA ALA A 146 4.24 13.91 -29.81
C ALA A 146 4.79 13.49 -31.17
N LYS A 147 4.91 12.16 -31.46
CA LYS A 147 5.25 11.65 -32.78
C LYS A 147 4.29 12.17 -33.84
N GLY A 148 2.97 12.07 -33.59
CA GLY A 148 1.97 12.58 -34.54
C GLY A 148 2.15 14.06 -34.86
N ILE A 149 2.45 14.91 -33.88
CA ILE A 149 2.74 16.34 -34.07
C ILE A 149 3.98 16.54 -34.94
N LEU A 150 5.08 15.83 -34.65
CA LEU A 150 6.33 15.94 -35.43
C LEU A 150 6.16 15.46 -36.86
N MET A 151 5.41 14.37 -37.06
CA MET A 151 5.09 13.85 -38.39
C MET A 151 4.31 14.88 -39.23
N LEU A 152 3.35 15.58 -38.62
CA LEU A 152 2.56 16.61 -39.33
C LEU A 152 3.35 17.89 -39.60
N ASN A 153 4.06 18.39 -38.58
CA ASN A 153 4.72 19.70 -38.68
C ASN A 153 6.01 19.67 -39.47
N GLU A 154 6.75 18.57 -39.37
CA GLU A 154 8.09 18.43 -39.98
C GLU A 154 8.15 17.41 -41.13
N ARG A 155 7.01 16.81 -41.47
CA ARG A 155 6.90 15.76 -42.53
C ARG A 155 7.82 14.57 -42.32
N LEU A 156 8.03 14.17 -41.04
CA LEU A 156 8.84 13.05 -40.66
C LEU A 156 8.04 11.74 -40.77
N THR A 157 8.74 10.62 -40.97
CA THR A 157 8.20 9.29 -40.76
C THR A 157 8.07 9.01 -39.25
N GLU A 158 7.33 7.98 -38.87
CA GLU A 158 7.15 7.60 -37.47
C GLU A 158 8.49 7.28 -36.78
N ASP A 159 9.38 6.56 -37.47
CA ASP A 159 10.71 6.19 -36.97
C ASP A 159 11.61 7.41 -36.79
N GLU A 160 11.57 8.37 -37.70
CA GLU A 160 12.31 9.63 -37.59
C GLU A 160 11.80 10.46 -36.43
N ALA A 161 10.48 10.60 -36.25
CA ALA A 161 9.88 11.31 -35.16
C ALA A 161 10.25 10.66 -33.78
N TYR A 162 10.19 9.35 -33.70
CA TYR A 162 10.62 8.61 -32.50
C TYR A 162 12.11 8.83 -32.22
N SER A 163 12.96 8.69 -33.22
CA SER A 163 14.41 8.89 -33.12
C SER A 163 14.76 10.31 -32.66
N LYS A 164 14.01 11.30 -33.11
CA LYS A 164 14.18 12.70 -32.72
C LYS A 164 13.83 12.93 -31.26
N ILE A 165 12.71 12.40 -30.77
CA ILE A 165 12.33 12.45 -29.36
C ILE A 165 13.40 11.79 -28.49
N ARG A 166 13.87 10.59 -28.89
CA ARG A 166 14.93 9.86 -28.21
C ARG A 166 16.24 10.64 -28.14
N LYS A 167 16.66 11.24 -29.25
CA LYS A 167 17.87 12.07 -29.32
C LYS A 167 17.80 13.24 -28.35
N TYR A 168 16.69 13.99 -28.34
CA TYR A 168 16.51 15.09 -27.39
C TYR A 168 16.49 14.62 -25.93
N SER A 169 15.87 13.49 -25.64
CA SER A 169 15.89 12.89 -24.30
C SER A 169 17.34 12.64 -23.82
N MET A 170 18.18 12.07 -24.70
CA MET A 170 19.58 11.80 -24.38
C MET A 170 20.41 13.08 -24.25
N GLU A 171 20.26 14.05 -25.14
CA GLU A 171 20.97 15.33 -25.12
C GLU A 171 20.62 16.17 -23.88
N LYS A 172 19.34 16.19 -23.49
CA LYS A 172 18.86 16.95 -22.34
C LYS A 172 18.93 16.18 -21.03
N ARG A 173 19.22 14.86 -21.06
CA ARG A 173 19.23 13.97 -19.91
C ARG A 173 17.90 13.94 -19.12
N VAL A 174 16.80 13.97 -19.85
CA VAL A 174 15.44 13.86 -19.35
C VAL A 174 14.73 12.68 -19.98
N SER A 175 13.58 12.26 -19.44
CA SER A 175 12.82 11.15 -20.01
C SER A 175 12.24 11.49 -21.39
N MET A 176 11.99 10.48 -22.22
CA MET A 176 11.27 10.68 -23.48
C MET A 176 9.87 11.25 -23.27
N ARG A 177 9.23 10.93 -22.15
CA ARG A 177 7.96 11.48 -21.75
C ARG A 177 8.03 13.00 -21.59
N GLU A 178 9.02 13.53 -20.84
CA GLU A 178 9.19 14.97 -20.64
C GLU A 178 9.42 15.72 -21.96
N ILE A 179 10.21 15.16 -22.89
CA ILE A 179 10.36 15.72 -24.23
C ILE A 179 9.03 15.70 -24.99
N ALA A 180 8.29 14.58 -24.91
CA ALA A 180 7.00 14.45 -25.57
C ALA A 180 5.96 15.43 -25.01
N GLU A 181 5.89 15.60 -23.69
CA GLU A 181 5.02 16.58 -23.02
C GLU A 181 5.35 18.01 -23.51
N PHE A 182 6.64 18.36 -23.58
CA PHE A 182 7.08 19.66 -24.10
C PHE A 182 6.61 19.88 -25.54
N ILE A 183 6.80 18.88 -26.43
CA ILE A 183 6.34 18.97 -27.83
C ILE A 183 4.82 19.15 -27.90
N VAL A 184 4.05 18.43 -27.07
CA VAL A 184 2.58 18.52 -27.04
C VAL A 184 2.08 19.88 -26.54
N ILE A 185 2.79 20.50 -25.58
CA ILE A 185 2.39 21.82 -25.01
C ILE A 185 2.79 22.97 -25.95
N SER A 186 3.87 22.80 -26.70
CA SER A 186 4.41 23.85 -27.57
C SER A 186 3.73 23.95 -28.94
N ASN A 187 2.78 23.07 -29.23
CA ASN A 187 2.03 23.00 -30.50
C ASN A 187 0.51 22.96 -30.28
#